data_03ca0d7ff249b1f2d355a6c42f95ff5c
#
_entry.id   03ca0d7ff249b1f2d355a6c42f95ff5c
#
_cell.length_a   1.000
_cell.length_b   1.000
_cell.length_c   1.000
_cell.angle_alpha   90.00
_cell.angle_beta   90.00
_cell.angle_gamma   90.00
#
_symmetry.space_group_name_H-M   'P 1'
#
loop_
_entity.id
_entity.type
_entity.pdbx_description
1 polymer ?
#
loop_
_entity_poly.entity_id
_entity_poly.type
_entity_poly.pdbx_seq_one_letter_code
_entity_poly.pdbx_strand_id
1 'polypeptide(L)'
;HATIVAHTLLPLIFIPLTYYVFVQIGRKLFSDGSVKLPIFLTLVSIMQIWGNISIYTNETFFLTRTWQGKSVLANLILLVELWLMLELCAREKNRERQEKTGSQLSYWLLLAVNHIAAAMMTSMGAFLTAMLFGITALVAAIRYRSWSILWKTALCCIPNVIYLALLLVL
;
A
#
# COMPACT_ATOMS: atom_id res chain seq x y z
N HIS A 1 -20.34 -20.64 9.77
CA HIS A 1 -20.39 -19.16 9.79
C HIS A 1 -19.07 -18.52 9.35
N ALA A 2 -17.88 -19.04 9.73
CA ALA A 2 -16.57 -18.52 9.32
C ALA A 2 -16.38 -18.52 7.80
N THR A 3 -16.86 -19.55 7.11
CA THR A 3 -16.78 -19.65 5.65
C THR A 3 -17.56 -18.54 4.93
N ILE A 4 -18.74 -18.20 5.43
CA ILE A 4 -19.56 -17.11 4.87
C ILE A 4 -18.82 -15.77 5.03
N VAL A 5 -18.25 -15.49 6.19
CA VAL A 5 -17.46 -14.28 6.43
C VAL A 5 -16.27 -14.24 5.47
N ALA A 6 -15.50 -15.32 5.38
CA ALA A 6 -14.30 -15.36 4.56
C ALA A 6 -14.57 -15.23 3.05
N HIS A 7 -15.62 -15.86 2.54
CA HIS A 7 -15.89 -15.89 1.09
C HIS A 7 -16.92 -14.88 0.60
N THR A 8 -17.62 -14.19 1.51
CA THR A 8 -18.65 -13.21 1.11
C THR A 8 -18.34 -11.81 1.67
N LEU A 9 -18.16 -11.68 2.99
CA LEU A 9 -17.98 -10.37 3.61
C LEU A 9 -16.60 -9.77 3.31
N LEU A 10 -15.52 -10.57 3.39
CA LEU A 10 -14.18 -10.04 3.11
C LEU A 10 -14.02 -9.54 1.68
N PRO A 11 -14.40 -10.28 0.61
CA PRO A 11 -14.35 -9.77 -0.76
C PRO A 11 -15.19 -8.51 -0.95
N LEU A 12 -16.36 -8.43 -0.33
CA LEU A 12 -17.26 -7.26 -0.42
C LEU A 12 -16.60 -5.98 0.09
N ILE A 13 -15.67 -6.09 1.04
CA ILE A 13 -14.93 -4.95 1.59
C ILE A 13 -13.63 -4.74 0.82
N PHE A 14 -12.84 -5.79 0.60
CA PHE A 14 -11.49 -5.67 0.03
C PHE A 14 -11.50 -5.27 -1.45
N ILE A 15 -12.43 -5.78 -2.25
CA ILE A 15 -12.47 -5.45 -3.68
C ILE A 15 -12.75 -3.96 -3.89
N PRO A 16 -13.81 -3.35 -3.31
CA PRO A 16 -14.02 -1.91 -3.44
C PRO A 16 -12.88 -1.06 -2.87
N LEU A 17 -12.28 -1.48 -1.75
CA LEU A 17 -11.17 -0.77 -1.13
C LEU A 17 -9.93 -0.79 -2.04
N THR A 18 -9.63 -1.93 -2.66
CA THR A 18 -8.54 -2.05 -3.64
C THR A 18 -8.76 -1.12 -4.84
N TYR A 19 -9.97 -1.09 -5.40
CA TYR A 19 -10.30 -0.17 -6.49
C TYR A 19 -10.22 1.30 -6.05
N TYR A 20 -10.63 1.62 -4.83
CA TYR A 20 -10.45 2.95 -4.28
C TYR A 20 -8.97 3.36 -4.26
N VAL A 21 -8.08 2.45 -3.85
CA VAL A 21 -6.63 2.71 -3.86
C VAL A 21 -6.11 2.91 -5.29
N PHE A 22 -6.56 2.10 -6.26
CA PHE A 22 -6.23 2.32 -7.68
C PHE A 22 -6.66 3.69 -8.18
N VAL A 23 -7.85 4.17 -7.80
CA VAL A 23 -8.31 5.53 -8.12
C VAL A 23 -7.36 6.57 -7.52
N GLN A 24 -6.94 6.42 -6.27
CA GLN A 24 -6.02 7.37 -5.62
C GLN A 24 -4.63 7.37 -6.30
N ILE A 25 -4.11 6.19 -6.66
CA ILE A 25 -2.87 6.07 -7.44
C ILE A 25 -3.04 6.75 -8.80
N GLY A 26 -4.12 6.46 -9.52
CA GLY A 26 -4.39 7.05 -10.83
C GLY A 26 -4.49 8.56 -10.79
N ARG A 27 -5.12 9.14 -9.78
CA ARG A 27 -5.18 10.61 -9.56
C ARG A 27 -3.80 11.23 -9.32
N LYS A 28 -2.86 10.48 -8.75
CA LYS A 28 -1.48 10.96 -8.56
C LYS A 28 -0.65 10.87 -9.84
N LEU A 29 -0.92 9.89 -10.69
CA LEU A 29 -0.20 9.66 -11.94
C LEU A 29 -0.73 10.52 -13.09
N PHE A 30 -2.02 10.77 -13.12
CA PHE A 30 -2.69 11.50 -14.19
C PHE A 30 -3.33 12.79 -13.64
N SER A 31 -3.35 13.83 -14.45
CA SER A 31 -4.03 15.08 -14.08
C SER A 31 -5.53 14.89 -13.96
N ASP A 32 -6.16 15.59 -13.02
CA ASP A 32 -7.61 15.60 -12.84
C ASP A 32 -8.33 16.02 -14.15
N GLY A 33 -9.44 15.33 -14.45
CA GLY A 33 -10.20 15.54 -15.69
C GLY A 33 -9.63 14.87 -16.94
N SER A 34 -8.51 14.16 -16.83
CA SER A 34 -7.91 13.43 -17.95
C SER A 34 -8.68 12.13 -18.24
N VAL A 35 -8.92 11.86 -19.53
CA VAL A 35 -9.48 10.59 -20.03
C VAL A 35 -8.57 9.39 -19.67
N LYS A 36 -7.31 9.65 -19.29
CA LYS A 36 -6.34 8.61 -18.93
C LYS A 36 -6.72 7.86 -17.66
N LEU A 37 -7.35 8.52 -16.68
CA LEU A 37 -7.77 7.86 -15.43
C LEU A 37 -8.81 6.75 -15.67
N PRO A 38 -9.95 7.00 -16.35
CA PRO A 38 -10.91 5.93 -16.66
C PRO A 38 -10.29 4.84 -17.55
N ILE A 39 -9.44 5.17 -18.51
CA ILE A 39 -8.71 4.17 -19.32
C ILE A 39 -7.84 3.29 -18.43
N PHE A 40 -7.06 3.88 -17.53
CA PHE A 40 -6.24 3.15 -16.56
C PHE A 40 -7.07 2.19 -15.70
N LEU A 41 -8.18 2.66 -15.14
CA LEU A 41 -9.07 1.83 -14.32
C LEU A 41 -9.72 0.71 -15.12
N THR A 42 -10.10 0.97 -16.37
CA THR A 42 -10.65 -0.05 -17.28
C THR A 42 -9.60 -1.13 -17.57
N LEU A 43 -8.36 -0.74 -17.88
CA LEU A 43 -7.27 -1.70 -18.11
C LEU A 43 -6.96 -2.54 -16.85
N VAL A 44 -6.91 -1.92 -15.68
CA VAL A 44 -6.75 -2.65 -14.40
C VAL A 44 -7.89 -3.64 -14.21
N SER A 45 -9.14 -3.24 -14.46
CA SER A 45 -10.31 -4.13 -14.34
C SER A 45 -10.24 -5.31 -15.32
N ILE A 46 -9.86 -5.05 -16.56
CA ILE A 46 -9.65 -6.08 -17.58
C ILE A 46 -8.57 -7.07 -17.12
N MET A 47 -7.44 -6.57 -16.66
CA MET A 47 -6.36 -7.44 -16.16
C MET A 47 -6.82 -8.27 -14.95
N GLN A 48 -7.53 -7.69 -14.00
CA GLN A 48 -8.03 -8.40 -12.81
C GLN A 48 -9.05 -9.50 -13.18
N ILE A 49 -9.89 -9.29 -14.18
CA ILE A 49 -10.92 -10.27 -14.60
C ILE A 49 -10.33 -11.37 -15.46
N TRP A 50 -9.51 -11.02 -16.45
CA TRP A 50 -8.97 -11.98 -17.44
C TRP A 50 -7.54 -12.44 -17.16
N GLY A 51 -6.83 -11.83 -16.22
CA GLY A 51 -5.50 -12.26 -15.78
C GLY A 51 -5.47 -13.58 -15.01
N ASN A 52 -6.62 -14.18 -14.76
CA ASN A 52 -6.78 -15.45 -14.04
C ASN A 52 -6.37 -16.67 -14.90
N ILE A 53 -5.09 -16.69 -15.31
CA ILE A 53 -4.55 -17.73 -16.19
C ILE A 53 -4.06 -18.95 -15.40
N SER A 54 -3.64 -18.75 -14.16
CA SER A 54 -3.08 -19.78 -13.29
C SER A 54 -3.53 -19.59 -11.83
N ILE A 55 -3.53 -20.68 -11.05
CA ILE A 55 -3.81 -20.65 -9.62
C ILE A 55 -2.80 -19.81 -8.81
N TYR A 56 -1.68 -19.42 -9.42
CA TYR A 56 -0.62 -18.63 -8.82
C TYR A 56 -0.61 -17.18 -9.27
N THR A 57 -1.52 -16.76 -10.16
CA THR A 57 -1.60 -15.35 -10.58
C THR A 57 -2.21 -14.47 -9.50
N ASN A 58 -1.78 -13.21 -9.46
CA ASN A 58 -2.28 -12.24 -8.51
C ASN A 58 -3.80 -12.03 -8.62
N GLU A 59 -4.32 -12.07 -9.84
CA GLU A 59 -5.73 -11.90 -10.18
C GLU A 59 -6.59 -13.05 -9.62
N THR A 60 -6.07 -14.29 -9.67
CA THR A 60 -6.73 -15.44 -9.04
C THR A 60 -6.80 -15.26 -7.52
N PHE A 61 -5.72 -14.80 -6.89
CA PHE A 61 -5.73 -14.51 -5.46
C PHE A 61 -6.71 -13.38 -5.12
N PHE A 62 -6.79 -12.36 -5.96
CA PHE A 62 -7.70 -11.23 -5.76
C PHE A 62 -9.18 -11.61 -5.82
N LEU A 63 -9.58 -12.42 -6.79
CA LEU A 63 -11.00 -12.75 -7.01
C LEU A 63 -11.47 -13.95 -6.19
N THR A 64 -10.64 -14.98 -6.02
CA THR A 64 -11.08 -16.27 -5.45
C THR A 64 -10.51 -16.58 -4.08
N ARG A 65 -9.42 -15.94 -3.67
CA ARG A 65 -8.70 -16.23 -2.42
C ARG A 65 -8.47 -14.99 -1.56
N THR A 66 -9.40 -14.05 -1.57
CA THR A 66 -9.34 -12.79 -0.78
C THR A 66 -9.20 -13.02 0.72
N TRP A 67 -9.59 -14.19 1.23
CA TRP A 67 -9.44 -14.58 2.63
C TRP A 67 -8.00 -14.96 3.03
N GLN A 68 -7.09 -15.14 2.06
CA GLN A 68 -5.70 -15.45 2.35
C GLN A 68 -4.89 -14.16 2.59
N GLY A 69 -4.10 -14.13 3.68
CA GLY A 69 -3.26 -12.98 4.00
C GLY A 69 -2.32 -12.57 2.86
N LYS A 70 -1.81 -13.54 2.08
CA LYS A 70 -0.97 -13.26 0.89
C LYS A 70 -1.72 -12.47 -0.18
N SER A 71 -3.01 -12.75 -0.36
CA SER A 71 -3.86 -12.03 -1.30
C SER A 71 -4.08 -10.59 -0.86
N VAL A 72 -4.43 -10.39 0.42
CA VAL A 72 -4.61 -9.06 1.00
C VAL A 72 -3.31 -8.26 0.94
N LEU A 73 -2.17 -8.90 1.23
CA LEU A 73 -0.86 -8.27 1.11
C LEU A 73 -0.62 -7.75 -0.31
N ALA A 74 -0.75 -8.62 -1.32
CA ALA A 74 -0.42 -8.29 -2.70
C ALA A 74 -1.39 -7.27 -3.32
N ASN A 75 -2.69 -7.41 -3.06
CA ASN A 75 -3.73 -6.64 -3.75
C ASN A 75 -4.21 -5.39 -2.99
N LEU A 76 -3.91 -5.26 -1.71
CA LEU A 76 -4.30 -4.09 -0.93
C LEU A 76 -3.10 -3.43 -0.26
N ILE A 77 -2.37 -4.15 0.59
CA ILE A 77 -1.31 -3.55 1.43
C ILE A 77 -0.19 -2.96 0.57
N LEU A 78 0.29 -3.68 -0.44
CA LEU A 78 1.34 -3.17 -1.33
C LEU A 78 0.85 -2.04 -2.24
N LEU A 79 -0.43 -2.03 -2.61
CA LEU A 79 -1.01 -0.90 -3.36
C LEU A 79 -1.14 0.35 -2.48
N VAL A 80 -1.58 0.19 -1.22
CA VAL A 80 -1.57 1.29 -0.24
C VAL A 80 -0.16 1.79 -0.02
N GLU A 81 0.82 0.89 0.07
CA GLU A 81 2.23 1.25 0.19
C GLU A 81 2.69 2.09 -1.01
N LEU A 82 2.39 1.65 -2.23
CA LEU A 82 2.71 2.41 -3.45
C LEU A 82 2.04 3.79 -3.44
N TRP A 83 0.78 3.88 -3.05
CA TRP A 83 0.10 5.16 -2.91
C TRP A 83 0.77 6.08 -1.88
N LEU A 84 1.16 5.53 -0.73
CA LEU A 84 1.88 6.26 0.32
C LEU A 84 3.26 6.76 -0.15
N MET A 85 3.98 5.95 -0.95
CA MET A 85 5.24 6.36 -1.59
C MET A 85 5.04 7.55 -2.54
N LEU A 86 4.01 7.50 -3.38
CA LEU A 86 3.67 8.60 -4.28
C LEU A 86 3.26 9.87 -3.51
N GLU A 87 2.50 9.70 -2.43
CA GLU A 87 2.11 10.79 -1.54
C GLU A 87 3.32 11.43 -0.87
N LEU A 88 4.28 10.64 -0.36
CA LEU A 88 5.53 11.12 0.22
C LEU A 88 6.28 12.01 -0.78
N CYS A 89 6.49 11.50 -1.99
CA CYS A 89 7.18 12.23 -3.03
C CYS A 89 6.47 13.55 -3.40
N ALA A 90 5.14 13.54 -3.48
CA ALA A 90 4.34 14.72 -3.78
C ALA A 90 4.41 15.77 -2.65
N ARG A 91 4.39 15.34 -1.39
CA ARG A 91 4.50 16.21 -0.21
C ARG A 91 5.88 16.87 -0.13
N GLU A 92 6.94 16.12 -0.33
CA GLU A 92 8.28 16.69 -0.29
C GLU A 92 8.56 17.65 -1.47
N LYS A 93 8.01 17.36 -2.64
CA LYS A 93 8.07 18.28 -3.78
C LYS A 93 7.39 19.62 -3.49
N ASN A 94 6.32 19.63 -2.71
CA ASN A 94 5.52 20.81 -2.39
C ASN A 94 5.73 21.33 -0.96
N ARG A 95 6.82 20.95 -0.30
CA ARG A 95 7.07 21.21 1.13
C ARG A 95 6.93 22.69 1.51
N GLU A 96 7.47 23.59 0.70
CA GLU A 96 7.41 25.03 0.96
C GLU A 96 5.98 25.61 0.93
N ARG A 97 5.05 24.93 0.21
CA ARG A 97 3.65 25.35 0.12
C ARG A 97 2.76 24.71 1.19
N GLN A 98 3.19 23.60 1.78
CA GLN A 98 2.37 22.77 2.68
C GLN A 98 2.55 23.05 4.18
N GLU A 99 3.46 23.92 4.60
CA GLU A 99 3.64 24.24 6.03
C GLU A 99 2.35 24.74 6.74
N LYS A 100 1.32 25.10 5.97
CA LYS A 100 0.04 25.61 6.50
C LYS A 100 -1.13 24.62 6.49
N THR A 101 -0.98 23.42 5.91
CA THR A 101 -2.11 22.50 5.80
C THR A 101 -1.87 21.26 6.66
N GLY A 102 -2.49 21.27 7.83
CA GLY A 102 -2.38 20.19 8.81
C GLY A 102 -2.90 18.86 8.27
N SER A 103 -2.05 17.90 8.12
CA SER A 103 -2.34 16.46 8.15
C SER A 103 -1.07 15.62 7.93
N GLN A 104 0.08 16.11 8.39
CA GLN A 104 1.28 15.25 8.38
C GLN A 104 1.08 14.03 9.30
N LEU A 105 0.39 14.21 10.43
CA LEU A 105 0.18 13.13 11.40
C LEU A 105 -0.67 11.99 10.83
N SER A 106 -1.78 12.30 10.17
CA SER A 106 -2.66 11.27 9.57
C SER A 106 -1.94 10.40 8.54
N TYR A 107 -1.05 11.00 7.74
CA TYR A 107 -0.22 10.27 6.79
C TYR A 107 0.71 9.27 7.49
N TRP A 108 1.44 9.71 8.53
CA TRP A 108 2.38 8.85 9.25
C TRP A 108 1.65 7.78 10.07
N LEU A 109 0.47 8.08 10.61
CA LEU A 109 -0.39 7.09 11.26
C LEU A 109 -0.88 6.02 10.28
N LEU A 110 -1.34 6.44 9.09
CA LEU A 110 -1.77 5.49 8.06
C LEU A 110 -0.61 4.60 7.61
N LEU A 111 0.59 5.14 7.46
CA LEU A 111 1.79 4.37 7.16
C LEU A 111 2.10 3.36 8.26
N ALA A 112 2.10 3.76 9.52
CA ALA A 112 2.33 2.85 10.65
C ALA A 112 1.29 1.72 10.69
N VAL A 113 0.01 2.04 10.48
CA VAL A 113 -1.07 1.04 10.40
C VAL A 113 -0.85 0.08 9.22
N ASN A 114 -0.42 0.58 8.06
CA ASN A 114 -0.11 -0.26 6.90
C ASN A 114 1.04 -1.24 7.18
N HIS A 115 2.09 -0.79 7.87
CA HIS A 115 3.20 -1.65 8.28
C HIS A 115 2.77 -2.73 9.30
N ILE A 116 1.94 -2.38 10.28
CA ILE A 116 1.36 -3.34 11.22
C ILE A 116 0.52 -4.38 10.46
N ALA A 117 -0.36 -3.92 9.56
CA ALA A 117 -1.19 -4.80 8.75
C ALA A 117 -0.34 -5.75 7.89
N ALA A 118 0.73 -5.25 7.25
CA ALA A 118 1.66 -6.07 6.47
C ALA A 118 2.32 -7.18 7.31
N ALA A 119 2.77 -6.83 8.52
CA ALA A 119 3.39 -7.77 9.45
C ALA A 119 2.41 -8.86 9.90
N MET A 120 1.14 -8.51 10.12
CA MET A 120 0.09 -9.48 10.48
C MET A 120 -0.30 -10.42 9.33
N MET A 121 -0.11 -10.01 8.07
CA MET A 121 -0.45 -10.84 6.93
C MET A 121 0.60 -11.94 6.68
N THR A 122 1.87 -11.59 6.65
CA THR A 122 2.99 -12.54 6.50
C THR A 122 4.30 -11.90 6.99
N SER A 123 5.24 -12.73 7.44
CA SER A 123 6.60 -12.27 7.78
C SER A 123 7.32 -11.63 6.58
N MET A 124 7.09 -12.17 5.38
CA MET A 124 7.60 -11.59 4.13
C MET A 124 7.00 -10.19 3.88
N GLY A 125 5.73 -9.98 4.26
CA GLY A 125 5.06 -8.68 4.16
C GLY A 125 5.75 -7.62 5.02
N ALA A 126 6.08 -7.94 6.26
CA ALA A 126 6.79 -7.03 7.15
C ALA A 126 8.15 -6.60 6.59
N PHE A 127 8.90 -7.56 6.01
CA PHE A 127 10.20 -7.27 5.39
C PHE A 127 10.05 -6.43 4.11
N LEU A 128 9.14 -6.82 3.23
CA LEU A 128 8.96 -6.21 1.91
C LEU A 128 8.51 -4.75 2.02
N THR A 129 7.50 -4.45 2.85
CA THR A 129 7.00 -3.08 3.04
C THR A 129 8.07 -2.19 3.68
N ALA A 130 8.77 -2.66 4.72
CA ALA A 130 9.83 -1.90 5.35
C ALA A 130 10.98 -1.59 4.37
N MET A 131 11.37 -2.56 3.53
CA MET A 131 12.42 -2.39 2.53
C MET A 131 12.00 -1.40 1.43
N LEU A 132 10.82 -1.58 0.85
CA LEU A 132 10.32 -0.72 -0.24
C LEU A 132 10.16 0.73 0.23
N PHE A 133 9.54 0.94 1.39
CA PHE A 133 9.35 2.28 1.90
C PHE A 133 10.66 2.91 2.37
N GLY A 134 11.55 2.14 2.97
CA GLY A 134 12.89 2.60 3.36
C GLY A 134 13.71 3.08 2.15
N ILE A 135 13.72 2.33 1.05
CA ILE A 135 14.38 2.74 -0.20
C ILE A 135 13.74 4.01 -0.77
N THR A 136 12.41 4.08 -0.80
CA THR A 136 11.70 5.27 -1.30
C THR A 136 12.01 6.49 -0.44
N ALA A 137 12.02 6.36 0.88
CA ALA A 137 12.35 7.42 1.81
C ALA A 137 13.81 7.88 1.65
N LEU A 138 14.73 6.96 1.40
CA LEU A 138 16.14 7.28 1.13
C LEU A 138 16.27 8.10 -0.17
N VAL A 139 15.65 7.64 -1.25
CA VAL A 139 15.64 8.36 -2.53
C VAL A 139 15.01 9.74 -2.38
N ALA A 140 13.88 9.86 -1.67
CA ALA A 140 13.23 11.13 -1.39
C ALA A 140 14.11 12.05 -0.52
N ALA A 141 14.77 11.52 0.51
CA ALA A 141 15.68 12.29 1.37
C ALA A 141 16.86 12.88 0.59
N ILE A 142 17.46 12.10 -0.30
CA ILE A 142 18.56 12.56 -1.17
C ILE A 142 18.04 13.60 -2.17
N ARG A 143 16.93 13.31 -2.85
CA ARG A 143 16.36 14.15 -3.93
C ARG A 143 15.90 15.52 -3.42
N TYR A 144 15.26 15.55 -2.25
CA TYR A 144 14.67 16.76 -1.67
C TYR A 144 15.51 17.36 -0.52
N ARG A 145 16.69 16.78 -0.22
CA ARG A 145 17.59 17.19 0.86
C ARG A 145 16.90 17.26 2.24
N SER A 146 15.95 16.35 2.50
CA SER A 146 15.13 16.33 3.71
C SER A 146 15.41 15.08 4.55
N TRP A 147 16.45 15.13 5.41
CA TRP A 147 16.85 14.00 6.23
C TRP A 147 15.83 13.63 7.32
N SER A 148 14.91 14.54 7.66
CA SER A 148 13.86 14.28 8.64
C SER A 148 12.90 13.17 8.22
N ILE A 149 12.79 12.89 6.91
CA ILE A 149 11.97 11.82 6.35
C ILE A 149 12.47 10.46 6.85
N LEU A 150 13.80 10.23 6.81
CA LEU A 150 14.39 8.95 7.19
C LEU A 150 14.07 8.59 8.64
N TRP A 151 14.16 9.58 9.55
CA TRP A 151 13.85 9.35 10.95
C TRP A 151 12.37 9.00 11.15
N LYS A 152 11.47 9.72 10.51
CA LYS A 152 10.02 9.46 10.58
C LYS A 152 9.67 8.09 9.98
N THR A 153 10.27 7.74 8.85
CA THR A 153 10.10 6.42 8.21
C THR A 153 10.62 5.32 9.12
N ALA A 154 11.79 5.49 9.73
CA ALA A 154 12.34 4.51 10.67
C ALA A 154 11.39 4.29 11.86
N LEU A 155 10.79 5.35 12.42
CA LEU A 155 9.80 5.24 13.48
C LEU A 155 8.56 4.43 13.03
N CYS A 156 8.08 4.64 11.81
CA CYS A 156 6.94 3.90 11.27
C CYS A 156 7.26 2.42 10.98
N CYS A 157 8.53 2.07 10.76
CA CYS A 157 8.98 0.69 10.55
C CYS A 157 9.22 -0.08 11.86
N ILE A 158 9.17 0.55 13.04
CA ILE A 158 9.39 -0.11 14.33
C ILE A 158 8.52 -1.36 14.51
N PRO A 159 7.20 -1.36 14.20
CA PRO A 159 6.37 -2.55 14.33
C PRO A 159 6.90 -3.75 13.53
N ASN A 160 7.40 -3.50 12.32
CA ASN A 160 7.96 -4.57 11.47
C ASN A 160 9.23 -5.17 12.09
N VAL A 161 10.11 -4.30 12.64
CA VAL A 161 11.34 -4.75 13.31
C VAL A 161 11.01 -5.57 14.55
N ILE A 162 10.07 -5.13 15.37
CA ILE A 162 9.62 -5.86 16.56
C ILE A 162 9.05 -7.23 16.15
N TYR A 163 8.19 -7.26 15.13
CA TYR A 163 7.60 -8.51 14.64
C TYR A 163 8.67 -9.49 14.13
N LEU A 164 9.62 -9.01 13.32
CA LEU A 164 10.72 -9.84 12.81
C LEU A 164 11.64 -10.33 13.92
N ALA A 165 11.93 -9.49 14.91
CA ALA A 165 12.73 -9.89 16.09
C ALA A 165 12.03 -10.97 16.91
N LEU A 166 10.72 -10.85 17.16
CA LEU A 166 9.93 -11.87 17.84
C LEU A 166 9.92 -13.20 17.07
N LEU A 167 9.85 -13.13 15.74
CA LEU A 167 9.86 -14.32 14.87
C LEU A 167 11.22 -15.06 14.89
N LEU A 168 12.31 -14.36 15.16
CA LEU A 168 13.65 -14.97 15.26
C LEU A 168 13.90 -15.60 16.64
N VAL A 169 13.18 -15.19 17.67
CA VAL A 169 13.34 -15.67 19.05
C VAL A 169 12.40 -16.84 19.34
N LEU A 170 11.27 -16.96 18.64
CA LEU A 170 10.30 -18.05 18.74
C LEU A 170 10.63 -19.21 17.81
#